data_4a15be9c6518f4d76932bd2b19f562b6
#
_entry.id   4a15be9c6518f4d76932bd2b19f562b6
#
_cell.length_a   1.000
_cell.length_b   1.000
_cell.length_c   1.000
_cell.angle_alpha   90.00
_cell.angle_beta   90.00
_cell.angle_gamma   90.00
#
_symmetry.space_group_name_H-M   'P 1'
#
loop_
_entity.id
_entity.type
_entity.pdbx_description
1 polymer ?
#
loop_
_entity_poly.entity_id
_entity_poly.type
_entity_poly.pdbx_seq_one_letter_code
_entity_poly.pdbx_strand_id
1 'polypeptide(L)'
;MTILTFINKLRCELRDNGTLRKDVWDGDNSTLNFPASTFPILENSYTVKVGGVTKTETTDYSLDKDTGLLSFVSAPVSGSDNVEMSYKAVKFRDNDFLEIINDAIDYFMWKFWKEALDTTTFTTVKNQYEYDLSSISNILYVVNAWYKTATGSTTWQAIQGLTNWKYYPQQNKLYVNPPFSSSSLPMKIFYLAGFTKGTATSDTLDIPTKYLLPFKYYIYARFFERLGIERMNEIGAITTHPYFMASPNVLNVAEMYMRKADLAANKICPKLPPMMIKQMSEGINI
;
A
#
# COMPACT_ATOMS: atom_id res chain seq x y z
N MET A 1 8.07 -7.08 6.95
CA MET A 1 8.41 -7.30 5.51
C MET A 1 8.24 -5.97 4.81
N THR A 2 9.18 -5.57 3.93
CA THR A 2 9.00 -4.35 3.13
C THR A 2 7.95 -4.56 2.03
N ILE A 3 7.35 -3.47 1.56
CA ILE A 3 6.41 -3.50 0.43
C ILE A 3 7.10 -4.06 -0.82
N LEU A 4 8.35 -3.65 -1.11
CA LEU A 4 9.13 -4.20 -2.23
C LEU A 4 9.30 -5.72 -2.15
N THR A 5 9.58 -6.26 -0.94
CA THR A 5 9.67 -7.71 -0.75
C THR A 5 8.33 -8.40 -1.04
N PHE A 6 7.23 -7.76 -0.70
CA PHE A 6 5.89 -8.27 -0.99
C PHE A 6 5.58 -8.21 -2.48
N ILE A 7 5.89 -7.08 -3.15
CA ILE A 7 5.75 -6.93 -4.61
C ILE A 7 6.53 -8.03 -5.35
N ASN A 8 7.78 -8.29 -4.97
CA ASN A 8 8.60 -9.32 -5.59
C ASN A 8 7.98 -10.72 -5.45
N LYS A 9 7.33 -11.03 -4.31
CA LYS A 9 6.56 -12.28 -4.16
C LYS A 9 5.35 -12.33 -5.08
N LEU A 10 4.59 -11.22 -5.19
CA LEU A 10 3.44 -11.12 -6.09
C LEU A 10 3.88 -11.28 -7.55
N ARG A 11 4.97 -10.64 -7.97
CA ARG A 11 5.54 -10.79 -9.32
C ARG A 11 5.86 -12.25 -9.64
N CYS A 12 6.48 -12.94 -8.68
CA CYS A 12 6.80 -14.38 -8.82
C CYS A 12 5.54 -15.20 -9.04
N GLU A 13 4.49 -14.99 -8.23
CA GLU A 13 3.22 -15.71 -8.32
C GLU A 13 2.42 -15.36 -9.60
N LEU A 14 2.50 -14.11 -10.07
CA LEU A 14 1.86 -13.60 -11.29
C LEU A 14 2.68 -13.86 -12.56
N ARG A 15 3.87 -14.43 -12.44
CA ARG A 15 4.84 -14.65 -13.53
C ARG A 15 5.25 -13.34 -14.23
N ASP A 16 5.36 -12.25 -13.46
CA ASP A 16 5.86 -10.95 -13.92
C ASP A 16 7.29 -10.68 -13.42
N ASN A 17 8.16 -11.71 -13.44
CA ASN A 17 9.55 -11.61 -12.99
C ASN A 17 10.48 -10.89 -13.97
N GLY A 18 9.90 -10.35 -15.03
CA GLY A 18 10.62 -9.68 -16.10
C GLY A 18 11.19 -10.62 -17.17
N THR A 19 11.12 -10.15 -18.41
CA THR A 19 11.72 -10.80 -19.56
C THR A 19 13.07 -10.15 -19.83
N LEU A 20 14.14 -10.96 -19.93
CA LEU A 20 15.47 -10.44 -20.24
C LEU A 20 15.47 -9.84 -21.65
N ARG A 21 15.98 -8.63 -21.76
CA ARG A 21 16.15 -7.85 -22.99
C ARG A 21 17.57 -7.33 -23.09
N LYS A 22 18.01 -7.11 -24.30
CA LYS A 22 19.27 -6.42 -24.62
C LYS A 22 19.01 -5.49 -25.78
N ASP A 23 19.26 -4.21 -25.55
CA ASP A 23 19.25 -3.18 -26.59
C ASP A 23 20.68 -2.71 -26.86
N VAL A 24 20.94 -2.36 -28.11
CA VAL A 24 22.25 -1.95 -28.59
C VAL A 24 22.07 -0.74 -29.51
N TRP A 25 22.95 0.25 -29.38
CA TRP A 25 22.92 1.47 -30.16
C TRP A 25 24.33 1.90 -30.53
N ASP A 26 24.43 2.71 -31.58
CA ASP A 26 25.66 3.35 -32.01
C ASP A 26 25.93 4.61 -31.18
N GLY A 27 27.11 4.74 -30.61
CA GLY A 27 27.58 6.00 -30.05
C GLY A 27 28.06 6.92 -31.21
N ASP A 28 27.82 8.23 -31.07
CA ASP A 28 28.13 9.21 -32.13
C ASP A 28 28.81 10.48 -31.59
N ASN A 29 29.25 10.50 -30.33
CA ASN A 29 29.81 11.66 -29.60
C ASN A 29 28.81 12.83 -29.40
N SER A 30 27.53 12.66 -29.74
CA SER A 30 26.54 13.75 -29.70
C SER A 30 25.22 13.34 -29.01
N THR A 31 24.75 12.13 -29.27
CA THR A 31 23.49 11.63 -28.72
C THR A 31 23.66 11.26 -27.24
N LEU A 32 22.79 11.84 -26.42
CA LEU A 32 22.74 11.57 -24.95
C LEU A 32 21.66 10.60 -24.58
N ASN A 33 20.58 10.49 -25.35
CA ASN A 33 19.33 9.79 -24.95
C ASN A 33 19.11 8.56 -25.85
N PHE A 34 18.95 7.41 -25.23
CA PHE A 34 18.73 6.12 -25.88
C PHE A 34 17.47 5.46 -25.30
N PRO A 35 16.39 5.30 -26.08
CA PRO A 35 15.17 4.68 -25.59
C PRO A 35 15.30 3.15 -25.58
N ALA A 36 14.90 2.50 -24.49
CA ALA A 36 14.75 1.06 -24.43
C ALA A 36 13.62 0.58 -25.35
N SER A 37 13.80 -0.58 -25.96
CA SER A 37 12.77 -1.19 -26.83
C SER A 37 11.54 -1.68 -26.07
N THR A 38 11.67 -1.93 -24.76
CA THR A 38 10.60 -2.44 -23.91
C THR A 38 10.72 -1.85 -22.52
N PHE A 39 9.62 -1.40 -21.95
CA PHE A 39 9.52 -0.87 -20.60
C PHE A 39 8.14 -1.24 -20.01
N PRO A 40 7.90 -1.14 -18.68
CA PRO A 40 8.81 -0.68 -17.62
C PRO A 40 9.97 -1.67 -17.36
N ILE A 41 11.07 -1.13 -16.78
CA ILE A 41 12.28 -1.89 -16.45
C ILE A 41 12.25 -2.26 -14.96
N LEU A 42 12.51 -3.53 -14.66
CA LEU A 42 12.56 -4.02 -13.28
C LEU A 42 13.76 -3.42 -12.53
N GLU A 43 13.52 -2.92 -11.33
CA GLU A 43 14.53 -2.33 -10.45
C GLU A 43 15.72 -3.27 -10.22
N ASN A 44 16.93 -2.72 -10.23
CA ASN A 44 18.19 -3.46 -10.03
C ASN A 44 18.43 -4.65 -11.00
N SER A 45 17.81 -4.62 -12.19
CA SER A 45 17.92 -5.70 -13.17
C SER A 45 18.63 -5.30 -14.46
N TYR A 46 19.27 -4.14 -14.49
CA TYR A 46 19.87 -3.58 -15.70
C TYR A 46 21.37 -3.35 -15.54
N THR A 47 22.05 -3.36 -16.68
CA THR A 47 23.47 -3.07 -16.78
C THR A 47 23.71 -2.31 -18.08
N VAL A 48 24.40 -1.18 -18.00
CA VAL A 48 24.76 -0.34 -19.15
C VAL A 48 26.25 -0.43 -19.40
N LYS A 49 26.65 -0.59 -20.65
CA LYS A 49 28.05 -0.63 -21.10
C LYS A 49 28.27 0.31 -22.27
N VAL A 50 29.47 0.89 -22.35
CA VAL A 50 29.93 1.66 -23.51
C VAL A 50 31.32 1.12 -23.88
N GLY A 51 31.47 0.63 -25.12
CA GLY A 51 32.70 -0.02 -25.58
C GLY A 51 33.09 -1.22 -24.72
N GLY A 52 32.10 -1.98 -24.21
CA GLY A 52 32.32 -3.11 -23.33
C GLY A 52 32.58 -2.75 -21.85
N VAL A 53 32.76 -1.47 -21.52
CA VAL A 53 33.01 -0.99 -20.15
C VAL A 53 31.70 -0.68 -19.45
N THR A 54 31.46 -1.29 -18.28
CA THR A 54 30.25 -1.03 -17.47
C THR A 54 30.26 0.39 -16.94
N LYS A 55 29.13 1.07 -17.07
CA LYS A 55 28.87 2.43 -16.60
C LYS A 55 28.11 2.43 -15.29
N THR A 56 28.28 3.49 -14.50
CA THR A 56 27.66 3.65 -13.19
C THR A 56 26.47 4.60 -13.28
N GLU A 57 25.32 4.16 -12.81
CA GLU A 57 24.12 5.00 -12.69
C GLU A 57 24.43 6.19 -11.74
N THR A 58 23.81 7.33 -12.00
CA THR A 58 24.00 8.64 -11.34
C THR A 58 25.30 9.36 -11.67
N THR A 59 26.37 8.65 -12.02
CA THR A 59 27.67 9.24 -12.40
C THR A 59 27.82 9.38 -13.92
N ASP A 60 27.60 8.28 -14.63
CA ASP A 60 27.77 8.22 -16.08
C ASP A 60 26.45 8.42 -16.82
N TYR A 61 25.34 7.96 -16.23
CA TYR A 61 24.01 8.01 -16.83
C TYR A 61 22.90 8.05 -15.76
N SER A 62 21.68 8.38 -16.23
CA SER A 62 20.43 8.14 -15.51
C SER A 62 19.51 7.28 -16.37
N LEU A 63 18.69 6.44 -15.72
CA LEU A 63 17.69 5.60 -16.37
C LEU A 63 16.31 5.88 -15.79
N ASP A 64 15.41 6.38 -16.63
CA ASP A 64 13.99 6.39 -16.30
C ASP A 64 13.41 4.99 -16.58
N LYS A 65 13.17 4.23 -15.53
CA LYS A 65 12.74 2.83 -15.61
C LYS A 65 11.28 2.70 -16.07
N ASP A 66 10.49 3.76 -15.90
CA ASP A 66 9.08 3.78 -16.28
C ASP A 66 8.89 4.00 -17.78
N THR A 67 9.73 4.83 -18.37
CA THR A 67 9.71 5.16 -19.82
C THR A 67 10.79 4.44 -20.60
N GLY A 68 11.74 3.80 -19.94
CA GLY A 68 12.88 3.14 -20.56
C GLY A 68 13.92 4.11 -21.14
N LEU A 69 13.88 5.40 -20.76
CA LEU A 69 14.81 6.39 -21.31
C LEU A 69 16.15 6.35 -20.55
N LEU A 70 17.19 5.92 -21.25
CA LEU A 70 18.58 5.98 -20.80
C LEU A 70 19.19 7.32 -21.24
N SER A 71 19.65 8.13 -20.28
CA SER A 71 20.25 9.46 -20.54
C SER A 71 21.66 9.51 -19.99
N PHE A 72 22.65 9.70 -20.85
CA PHE A 72 24.05 9.84 -20.45
C PHE A 72 24.37 11.27 -20.00
N VAL A 73 25.27 11.40 -19.03
CA VAL A 73 25.85 12.70 -18.60
C VAL A 73 26.76 13.29 -19.67
N SER A 74 27.51 12.42 -20.38
CA SER A 74 28.34 12.80 -21.55
C SER A 74 28.08 11.84 -22.69
N ALA A 75 27.98 12.34 -23.89
CA ALA A 75 27.70 11.52 -25.06
C ALA A 75 28.70 10.38 -25.23
N PRO A 76 28.23 9.13 -25.45
CA PRO A 76 29.10 7.99 -25.70
C PRO A 76 30.00 8.21 -26.93
N VAL A 77 31.22 7.71 -26.81
CA VAL A 77 32.19 7.79 -27.93
C VAL A 77 31.63 7.13 -29.19
N SER A 78 32.04 7.63 -30.37
CA SER A 78 31.60 7.08 -31.65
C SER A 78 32.04 5.61 -31.79
N GLY A 79 31.10 4.77 -32.23
CA GLY A 79 31.33 3.35 -32.47
C GLY A 79 30.04 2.64 -32.83
N SER A 80 30.14 1.59 -33.64
CA SER A 80 29.00 0.76 -33.99
C SER A 80 28.69 -0.22 -32.83
N ASP A 81 27.42 -0.36 -32.49
CA ASP A 81 26.91 -1.27 -31.46
C ASP A 81 27.66 -1.17 -30.11
N ASN A 82 28.21 0.00 -29.80
CA ASN A 82 29.09 0.19 -28.67
C ASN A 82 28.37 0.67 -27.40
N VAL A 83 27.10 1.06 -27.47
CA VAL A 83 26.23 1.35 -26.32
C VAL A 83 25.31 0.18 -26.14
N GLU A 84 25.41 -0.51 -25.02
CA GLU A 84 24.62 -1.70 -24.70
C GLU A 84 23.86 -1.52 -23.40
N MET A 85 22.58 -1.91 -23.36
CA MET A 85 21.82 -2.05 -22.13
C MET A 85 21.18 -3.44 -22.06
N SER A 86 21.51 -4.20 -21.01
CA SER A 86 20.85 -5.46 -20.68
C SER A 86 19.94 -5.23 -19.48
N TYR A 87 18.70 -5.67 -19.54
CA TYR A 87 17.70 -5.39 -18.50
C TYR A 87 16.57 -6.42 -18.50
N LYS A 88 15.72 -6.41 -17.45
CA LYS A 88 14.48 -7.18 -17.43
C LYS A 88 13.30 -6.22 -17.58
N ALA A 89 12.51 -6.41 -18.64
CA ALA A 89 11.24 -5.71 -18.80
C ALA A 89 10.12 -6.42 -18.08
N VAL A 90 9.29 -5.69 -17.35
CA VAL A 90 8.11 -6.16 -16.61
C VAL A 90 6.83 -5.60 -17.23
N LYS A 91 5.66 -6.11 -16.81
CA LYS A 91 4.38 -5.62 -17.31
C LYS A 91 3.87 -4.40 -16.52
N PHE A 92 4.15 -4.39 -15.21
CA PHE A 92 3.71 -3.34 -14.30
C PHE A 92 4.88 -2.78 -13.50
N ARG A 93 4.86 -1.49 -13.24
CA ARG A 93 5.82 -0.80 -12.39
C ARG A 93 5.64 -1.21 -10.93
N ASP A 94 6.67 -1.02 -10.10
CA ASP A 94 6.55 -1.23 -8.67
C ASP A 94 5.55 -0.26 -8.03
N ASN A 95 5.44 0.96 -8.57
CA ASN A 95 4.46 1.95 -8.14
C ASN A 95 3.02 1.52 -8.46
N ASP A 96 2.77 0.84 -9.58
CA ASP A 96 1.43 0.30 -9.89
C ASP A 96 1.00 -0.75 -8.86
N PHE A 97 1.93 -1.60 -8.41
CA PHE A 97 1.67 -2.52 -7.31
C PHE A 97 1.44 -1.79 -5.98
N LEU A 98 2.22 -0.74 -5.68
CA LEU A 98 2.04 0.06 -4.48
C LEU A 98 0.64 0.69 -4.42
N GLU A 99 0.18 1.26 -5.54
CA GLU A 99 -1.19 1.79 -5.66
C GLU A 99 -2.24 0.70 -5.39
N ILE A 100 -2.12 -0.47 -6.05
CA ILE A 100 -3.07 -1.58 -5.85
C ILE A 100 -3.05 -2.10 -4.40
N ILE A 101 -1.88 -2.11 -3.74
CA ILE A 101 -1.77 -2.48 -2.32
C ILE A 101 -2.51 -1.46 -1.44
N ASN A 102 -2.37 -0.17 -1.74
CA ASN A 102 -3.07 0.90 -1.02
C ASN A 102 -4.58 0.86 -1.25
N ASP A 103 -5.03 0.57 -2.47
CA ASP A 103 -6.44 0.34 -2.79
C ASP A 103 -7.01 -0.87 -2.04
N ALA A 104 -6.21 -1.93 -1.88
CA ALA A 104 -6.61 -3.09 -1.09
C ALA A 104 -6.77 -2.74 0.39
N ILE A 105 -5.92 -1.87 0.94
CA ILE A 105 -6.07 -1.36 2.31
C ILE A 105 -7.39 -0.62 2.46
N ASP A 106 -7.75 0.26 1.53
CA ASP A 106 -9.03 0.97 1.54
C ASP A 106 -10.22 0.03 1.41
N TYR A 107 -10.15 -0.93 0.49
CA TYR A 107 -11.22 -1.89 0.25
C TYR A 107 -11.55 -2.73 1.49
N PHE A 108 -10.52 -3.09 2.27
CA PHE A 108 -10.67 -3.92 3.46
C PHE A 108 -10.69 -3.14 4.78
N MET A 109 -10.62 -1.81 4.79
CA MET A 109 -10.50 -1.00 6.01
C MET A 109 -11.63 -1.22 7.02
N TRP A 110 -12.83 -1.61 6.57
CA TRP A 110 -13.98 -1.90 7.43
C TRP A 110 -14.12 -3.39 7.79
N LYS A 111 -13.32 -4.26 7.17
CA LYS A 111 -13.33 -5.70 7.43
C LYS A 111 -12.18 -6.13 8.33
N PHE A 112 -11.05 -5.42 8.28
CA PHE A 112 -9.84 -5.77 8.99
C PHE A 112 -9.28 -4.58 9.75
N TRP A 113 -8.75 -4.88 10.93
CA TRP A 113 -8.09 -3.93 11.80
C TRP A 113 -7.01 -4.59 12.62
N LYS A 114 -6.17 -3.77 13.24
CA LYS A 114 -5.22 -4.18 14.27
C LYS A 114 -5.62 -3.55 15.61
N GLU A 115 -5.43 -4.29 16.69
CA GLU A 115 -5.55 -3.77 18.04
C GLU A 115 -4.32 -2.95 18.36
N ALA A 116 -4.51 -1.78 18.94
CA ALA A 116 -3.45 -0.86 19.31
C ALA A 116 -3.74 -0.22 20.68
N LEU A 117 -2.68 0.17 21.37
CA LEU A 117 -2.74 0.78 22.69
C LEU A 117 -1.84 2.02 22.70
N ASP A 118 -2.44 3.19 22.91
CA ASP A 118 -1.70 4.40 23.27
C ASP A 118 -1.60 4.52 24.79
N THR A 119 -0.41 4.78 25.31
CA THR A 119 -0.15 4.88 26.74
C THR A 119 0.54 6.18 27.15
N THR A 120 0.89 7.02 26.20
CA THR A 120 1.79 8.15 26.43
C THR A 120 1.29 9.50 25.93
N THR A 121 0.35 9.50 24.98
CA THR A 121 -0.06 10.73 24.29
C THR A 121 -1.03 11.55 25.13
N PHE A 122 -1.87 10.91 25.97
CA PHE A 122 -2.96 11.61 26.64
C PHE A 122 -2.80 11.62 28.15
N THR A 123 -3.21 12.75 28.73
CA THR A 123 -3.37 12.93 30.17
C THR A 123 -4.74 13.53 30.45
N THR A 124 -5.27 13.31 31.67
CA THR A 124 -6.53 13.93 32.10
C THR A 124 -6.36 15.44 32.20
N VAL A 125 -7.42 16.17 31.91
CA VAL A 125 -7.54 17.62 32.14
C VAL A 125 -8.80 17.87 32.95
N LYS A 126 -8.67 18.59 34.07
CA LYS A 126 -9.78 18.88 34.98
C LYS A 126 -10.89 19.65 34.24
N ASN A 127 -12.13 19.19 34.42
CA ASN A 127 -13.34 19.76 33.82
C ASN A 127 -13.37 19.74 32.26
N GLN A 128 -12.50 18.97 31.60
CA GLN A 128 -12.54 18.78 30.15
C GLN A 128 -13.44 17.59 29.79
N TYR A 129 -14.35 17.83 28.86
CA TYR A 129 -15.29 16.82 28.34
C TYR A 129 -14.80 16.15 27.06
N GLU A 130 -14.04 16.86 26.23
CA GLU A 130 -13.62 16.38 24.91
C GLU A 130 -12.11 16.25 24.82
N TYR A 131 -11.64 15.12 24.32
CA TYR A 131 -10.22 14.84 24.03
C TYR A 131 -10.05 14.63 22.53
N ASP A 132 -9.21 15.44 21.91
CA ASP A 132 -8.86 15.31 20.51
C ASP A 132 -7.85 14.16 20.34
N LEU A 133 -8.22 13.13 19.57
CA LEU A 133 -7.39 11.96 19.28
C LEU A 133 -6.67 12.07 17.93
N SER A 134 -6.65 13.23 17.29
CA SER A 134 -6.02 13.42 15.97
C SER A 134 -4.52 13.14 15.93
N SER A 135 -3.86 13.17 17.10
CA SER A 135 -2.45 12.76 17.26
C SER A 135 -2.22 11.26 17.08
N ILE A 136 -3.27 10.43 17.16
CA ILE A 136 -3.19 9.00 16.87
C ILE A 136 -3.70 8.77 15.46
N SER A 137 -2.83 8.25 14.59
CA SER A 137 -3.19 7.96 13.20
C SER A 137 -4.07 6.71 13.07
N ASN A 138 -4.94 6.70 12.08
CA ASN A 138 -5.71 5.53 11.62
C ASN A 138 -6.66 4.90 12.67
N ILE A 139 -7.14 5.66 13.66
CA ILE A 139 -8.18 5.16 14.59
C ILE A 139 -9.46 4.90 13.79
N LEU A 140 -9.93 3.64 13.82
CA LEU A 140 -11.25 3.27 13.34
C LEU A 140 -12.27 3.33 14.47
N TYR A 141 -11.88 2.88 15.65
CA TYR A 141 -12.77 2.82 16.81
C TYR A 141 -12.00 2.74 18.12
N VAL A 142 -12.46 3.44 19.17
CA VAL A 142 -11.95 3.33 20.52
C VAL A 142 -12.73 2.24 21.25
N VAL A 143 -12.02 1.19 21.70
CA VAL A 143 -12.60 0.03 22.39
C VAL A 143 -12.75 0.31 23.87
N ASN A 144 -11.72 0.91 24.47
CA ASN A 144 -11.70 1.22 25.89
C ASN A 144 -10.69 2.32 26.21
N ALA A 145 -10.90 3.01 27.32
CA ALA A 145 -9.97 3.98 27.83
C ALA A 145 -9.83 3.85 29.35
N TRP A 146 -8.61 4.08 29.84
CA TRP A 146 -8.28 4.02 31.28
C TRP A 146 -7.49 5.27 31.65
N TYR A 147 -7.51 5.59 32.94
CA TYR A 147 -6.67 6.63 33.51
C TYR A 147 -6.07 6.18 34.83
N LYS A 148 -4.99 6.80 35.26
CA LYS A 148 -4.45 6.60 36.62
C LYS A 148 -5.19 7.47 37.61
N THR A 149 -5.43 6.93 38.81
CA THR A 149 -6.17 7.65 39.87
C THR A 149 -5.30 8.68 40.60
N ALA A 150 -3.96 8.50 40.52
CA ALA A 150 -3.01 9.40 41.14
C ALA A 150 -1.66 9.36 40.35
N THR A 151 -0.88 10.42 40.47
CA THR A 151 0.49 10.47 39.95
C THR A 151 1.33 9.42 40.67
N GLY A 152 2.06 8.59 39.90
CA GLY A 152 2.86 7.47 40.43
C GLY A 152 2.09 6.19 40.74
N SER A 153 0.76 6.18 40.64
CA SER A 153 -0.04 4.96 40.78
C SER A 153 0.31 3.93 39.72
N THR A 154 0.37 2.66 40.10
CA THR A 154 0.47 1.52 39.17
C THR A 154 -0.90 1.05 38.69
N THR A 155 -1.98 1.47 39.38
CA THR A 155 -3.36 1.01 39.15
C THR A 155 -4.02 1.85 38.06
N TRP A 156 -4.60 1.18 37.10
CA TRP A 156 -5.42 1.78 36.05
C TRP A 156 -6.90 1.59 36.33
N GLN A 157 -7.68 2.65 36.20
CA GLN A 157 -9.11 2.62 36.33
C GLN A 157 -9.77 2.80 34.98
N ALA A 158 -10.70 1.92 34.60
CA ALA A 158 -11.46 2.05 33.36
C ALA A 158 -12.41 3.26 33.46
N ILE A 159 -12.48 4.04 32.38
CA ILE A 159 -13.40 5.19 32.33
C ILE A 159 -14.85 4.72 32.39
N GLN A 160 -15.17 3.52 31.88
CA GLN A 160 -16.53 2.95 31.88
C GLN A 160 -17.15 2.75 33.28
N GLY A 161 -16.35 2.59 34.35
CA GLY A 161 -16.85 2.37 35.70
C GLY A 161 -17.39 3.63 36.39
N LEU A 162 -17.04 4.82 35.93
CA LEU A 162 -17.36 6.09 36.57
C LEU A 162 -18.12 7.07 35.69
N THR A 163 -18.09 6.89 34.38
CA THR A 163 -18.50 7.92 33.42
C THR A 163 -19.04 7.29 32.15
N ASN A 164 -20.01 7.98 31.54
CA ASN A 164 -20.39 7.71 30.17
C ASN A 164 -19.33 8.32 29.26
N TRP A 165 -18.72 7.53 28.41
CA TRP A 165 -17.81 8.02 27.37
C TRP A 165 -18.31 7.59 25.99
N LYS A 166 -17.99 8.39 24.98
CA LYS A 166 -18.33 8.10 23.59
C LYS A 166 -17.21 8.56 22.68
N TYR A 167 -16.86 7.76 21.69
CA TYR A 167 -15.96 8.16 20.63
C TYR A 167 -16.76 8.63 19.41
N TYR A 168 -16.39 9.76 18.84
CA TYR A 168 -16.97 10.35 17.64
C TYR A 168 -15.98 10.22 16.49
N PRO A 169 -16.10 9.19 15.62
CA PRO A 169 -15.12 8.91 14.57
C PRO A 169 -14.95 10.07 13.56
N GLN A 170 -16.05 10.73 13.21
CA GLN A 170 -16.02 11.84 12.24
C GLN A 170 -15.23 13.06 12.72
N GLN A 171 -15.17 13.27 14.03
CA GLN A 171 -14.47 14.39 14.66
C GLN A 171 -13.13 13.95 15.27
N ASN A 172 -12.88 12.64 15.31
CA ASN A 172 -11.76 12.03 16.00
C ASN A 172 -11.65 12.45 17.48
N LYS A 173 -12.79 12.53 18.16
CA LYS A 173 -12.89 12.99 19.57
C LYS A 173 -13.43 11.93 20.49
N LEU A 174 -12.82 11.84 21.67
CA LEU A 174 -13.31 11.07 22.81
C LEU A 174 -14.05 12.02 23.77
N TYR A 175 -15.33 11.80 23.99
CA TYR A 175 -16.15 12.54 24.93
C TYR A 175 -16.26 11.75 26.26
N VAL A 176 -16.11 12.44 27.41
CA VAL A 176 -16.12 11.86 28.74
C VAL A 176 -17.07 12.65 29.63
N ASN A 177 -18.07 12.01 30.23
CA ASN A 177 -19.04 12.66 31.09
C ASN A 177 -19.38 11.79 32.33
N PRO A 178 -19.19 12.26 33.57
CA PRO A 178 -18.66 13.59 33.96
C PRO A 178 -17.17 13.72 33.63
N PRO A 179 -16.65 14.97 33.55
CA PRO A 179 -15.25 15.21 33.27
C PRO A 179 -14.37 14.82 34.46
N PHE A 180 -13.08 14.67 34.22
CA PHE A 180 -12.14 14.34 35.29
C PHE A 180 -12.05 15.47 36.32
N SER A 181 -11.91 15.10 37.59
CA SER A 181 -11.70 16.04 38.69
C SER A 181 -10.26 16.49 38.86
N SER A 182 -9.30 15.80 38.24
CA SER A 182 -7.86 16.04 38.34
C SER A 182 -7.21 16.13 36.96
N SER A 183 -6.15 16.95 36.85
CA SER A 183 -5.34 17.09 35.64
C SER A 183 -4.06 16.26 35.72
N SER A 184 -3.40 16.07 34.55
CA SER A 184 -2.08 15.47 34.38
C SER A 184 -1.94 14.02 34.83
N LEU A 185 -3.03 13.30 34.97
CA LEU A 185 -3.00 11.85 35.20
C LEU A 185 -2.88 11.12 33.86
N PRO A 186 -1.94 10.17 33.74
CA PRO A 186 -1.79 9.42 32.49
C PRO A 186 -3.06 8.70 32.09
N MET A 187 -3.37 8.77 30.80
CA MET A 187 -4.46 8.00 30.17
C MET A 187 -3.85 6.95 29.22
N LYS A 188 -4.57 5.87 29.02
CA LYS A 188 -4.30 4.92 27.93
C LYS A 188 -5.58 4.61 27.18
N ILE A 189 -5.45 4.53 25.89
CA ILE A 189 -6.56 4.32 24.97
C ILE A 189 -6.30 3.05 24.17
N PHE A 190 -7.20 2.07 24.33
CA PHE A 190 -7.21 0.87 23.51
C PHE A 190 -8.17 1.07 22.36
N TYR A 191 -7.66 0.89 21.15
CA TYR A 191 -8.39 1.20 19.94
C TYR A 191 -8.13 0.19 18.83
N LEU A 192 -9.04 0.17 17.86
CA LEU A 192 -8.85 -0.54 16.61
C LEU A 192 -8.32 0.44 15.58
N ALA A 193 -7.20 0.09 14.97
CA ALA A 193 -6.55 0.88 13.96
C ALA A 193 -6.68 0.25 12.59
N GLY A 194 -6.89 1.06 11.57
CA GLY A 194 -6.71 0.68 10.18
C GLY A 194 -5.23 0.45 9.86
N PHE A 195 -4.98 -0.17 8.71
CA PHE A 195 -3.62 -0.35 8.21
C PHE A 195 -3.09 0.95 7.60
N THR A 196 -1.78 1.15 7.72
CA THR A 196 -1.11 2.31 7.15
C THR A 196 -0.80 2.05 5.68
N LYS A 197 -1.15 2.99 4.81
CA LYS A 197 -0.74 2.99 3.40
C LYS A 197 0.74 3.24 3.26
N GLY A 198 1.37 2.58 2.30
CA GLY A 198 2.75 2.87 1.94
C GLY A 198 2.82 4.11 1.05
N THR A 199 3.87 4.91 1.24
CA THR A 199 4.23 6.04 0.38
C THR A 199 5.37 5.71 -0.56
N ALA A 200 6.18 4.70 -0.19
CA ALA A 200 7.29 4.19 -0.96
C ALA A 200 7.38 2.65 -0.85
N THR A 201 8.01 2.03 -1.83
CA THR A 201 8.21 0.57 -1.84
C THR A 201 9.17 0.08 -0.75
N SER A 202 10.02 0.98 -0.22
CA SER A 202 10.88 0.73 0.94
C SER A 202 10.14 0.63 2.27
N ASP A 203 8.90 1.14 2.35
CA ASP A 203 8.12 1.15 3.57
C ASP A 203 7.82 -0.26 4.07
N THR A 204 7.55 -0.38 5.36
CA THR A 204 7.11 -1.64 5.96
C THR A 204 5.63 -1.88 5.64
N LEU A 205 5.33 -3.08 5.14
CA LEU A 205 3.94 -3.51 4.92
C LEU A 205 3.23 -3.68 6.27
N ASP A 206 2.23 -2.85 6.53
CA ASP A 206 1.48 -2.81 7.80
C ASP A 206 0.31 -3.81 7.84
N ILE A 207 0.29 -4.82 6.97
CA ILE A 207 -0.76 -5.85 6.92
C ILE A 207 -0.28 -7.09 7.69
N PRO A 208 -0.96 -7.49 8.79
CA PRO A 208 -0.65 -8.71 9.51
C PRO A 208 -0.73 -9.95 8.62
N THR A 209 0.16 -10.91 8.86
CA THR A 209 0.29 -12.13 8.03
C THR A 209 -1.05 -12.89 7.90
N LYS A 210 -1.86 -12.90 8.95
CA LYS A 210 -3.18 -13.57 8.94
C LYS A 210 -4.16 -13.00 7.90
N TYR A 211 -3.98 -11.72 7.50
CA TYR A 211 -4.84 -11.06 6.52
C TYR A 211 -4.26 -11.01 5.10
N LEU A 212 -3.02 -11.45 4.88
CA LEU A 212 -2.36 -11.36 3.58
C LEU A 212 -3.09 -12.09 2.45
N LEU A 213 -3.80 -13.18 2.76
CA LEU A 213 -4.44 -13.99 1.71
C LEU A 213 -5.56 -13.25 0.96
N PRO A 214 -6.56 -12.62 1.62
CA PRO A 214 -7.55 -11.80 0.93
C PRO A 214 -6.94 -10.62 0.19
N PHE A 215 -5.93 -9.96 0.77
CA PHE A 215 -5.21 -8.88 0.11
C PHE A 215 -4.54 -9.34 -1.19
N LYS A 216 -3.85 -10.49 -1.18
CA LYS A 216 -3.28 -11.08 -2.38
C LYS A 216 -4.32 -11.35 -3.46
N TYR A 217 -5.46 -11.93 -3.11
CA TYR A 217 -6.52 -12.19 -4.09
C TYR A 217 -7.10 -10.91 -4.68
N TYR A 218 -7.27 -9.85 -3.86
CA TYR A 218 -7.67 -8.54 -4.35
C TYR A 218 -6.65 -7.98 -5.34
N ILE A 219 -5.35 -8.03 -4.98
CA ILE A 219 -4.26 -7.54 -5.83
C ILE A 219 -4.22 -8.31 -7.16
N TYR A 220 -4.42 -9.64 -7.13
CA TYR A 220 -4.51 -10.45 -8.36
C TYR A 220 -5.71 -10.04 -9.23
N ALA A 221 -6.87 -9.78 -8.61
CA ALA A 221 -8.04 -9.30 -9.33
C ALA A 221 -7.73 -7.99 -10.07
N ARG A 222 -7.15 -7.01 -9.37
CA ARG A 222 -6.80 -5.71 -9.96
C ARG A 222 -5.70 -5.82 -11.01
N PHE A 223 -4.71 -6.69 -10.80
CA PHE A 223 -3.68 -6.97 -11.78
C PHE A 223 -4.30 -7.51 -13.09
N PHE A 224 -5.17 -8.52 -13.01
CA PHE A 224 -5.81 -9.08 -14.20
C PHE A 224 -6.81 -8.11 -14.83
N GLU A 225 -7.48 -7.28 -14.06
CA GLU A 225 -8.36 -6.22 -14.56
C GLU A 225 -7.58 -5.23 -15.41
N ARG A 226 -6.47 -4.66 -14.88
CA ARG A 226 -5.60 -3.73 -15.63
C ARG A 226 -5.03 -4.39 -16.89
N LEU A 227 -4.55 -5.63 -16.80
CA LEU A 227 -4.04 -6.39 -17.94
C LEU A 227 -5.12 -6.63 -19.01
N GLY A 228 -6.36 -6.86 -18.59
CA GLY A 228 -7.51 -7.00 -19.50
C GLY A 228 -7.82 -5.71 -20.23
N ILE A 229 -7.80 -4.58 -19.53
CA ILE A 229 -8.03 -3.24 -20.11
C ILE A 229 -6.94 -2.87 -21.10
N GLU A 230 -5.66 -3.09 -20.77
CA GLU A 230 -4.54 -2.83 -21.67
C GLU A 230 -4.67 -3.62 -22.97
N ARG A 231 -4.98 -4.92 -22.87
CA ARG A 231 -5.21 -5.76 -24.07
C ARG A 231 -6.42 -5.32 -24.89
N MET A 232 -7.47 -4.82 -24.24
CA MET A 232 -8.62 -4.26 -24.96
C MET A 232 -8.26 -3.00 -25.73
N ASN A 233 -7.44 -2.13 -25.14
CA ASN A 233 -6.95 -0.92 -25.80
C ASN A 233 -6.03 -1.25 -26.98
N GLU A 234 -5.13 -2.23 -26.85
CA GLU A 234 -4.31 -2.73 -27.94
C GLU A 234 -5.14 -3.32 -29.09
N ILE A 235 -6.18 -4.08 -28.76
CA ILE A 235 -7.09 -4.69 -29.76
C ILE A 235 -7.99 -3.63 -30.42
N GLY A 236 -8.44 -2.61 -29.68
CA GLY A 236 -9.18 -1.47 -30.24
C GLY A 236 -8.40 -0.68 -31.30
N ALA A 237 -7.07 -0.72 -31.24
CA ALA A 237 -6.20 -0.18 -32.28
C ALA A 237 -6.02 -1.11 -33.50
N ILE A 238 -6.43 -2.40 -33.40
CA ILE A 238 -6.27 -3.43 -34.44
C ILE A 238 -7.64 -4.07 -34.72
N THR A 239 -8.50 -3.39 -35.44
CA THR A 239 -9.90 -3.77 -35.69
C THR A 239 -10.12 -5.03 -36.58
N THR A 240 -9.11 -5.84 -36.86
CA THR A 240 -9.23 -6.94 -37.86
C THR A 240 -8.71 -8.33 -37.46
N HIS A 241 -8.40 -8.60 -36.18
CA HIS A 241 -7.83 -9.91 -35.82
C HIS A 241 -8.79 -10.86 -35.06
N PRO A 242 -8.89 -12.16 -35.44
CA PRO A 242 -9.79 -13.14 -34.83
C PRO A 242 -9.46 -13.56 -33.38
N TYR A 243 -8.44 -12.99 -32.76
CA TYR A 243 -8.04 -13.22 -31.36
C TYR A 243 -8.89 -12.43 -30.33
N PHE A 244 -10.01 -11.87 -30.72
CA PHE A 244 -10.98 -11.17 -29.89
C PHE A 244 -11.51 -11.99 -28.67
N MET A 245 -11.24 -13.29 -28.64
CA MET A 245 -11.75 -14.20 -27.60
C MET A 245 -10.91 -14.23 -26.30
N ALA A 246 -9.74 -13.60 -26.24
CA ALA A 246 -8.86 -13.68 -25.08
C ALA A 246 -9.18 -12.64 -23.96
N SER A 247 -9.79 -11.52 -24.31
CA SER A 247 -10.08 -10.41 -23.39
C SER A 247 -11.17 -10.75 -22.35
N PRO A 248 -12.32 -11.37 -22.71
CA PRO A 248 -13.34 -11.77 -21.71
C PRO A 248 -12.79 -12.75 -20.67
N ASN A 249 -11.88 -13.65 -21.05
CA ASN A 249 -11.30 -14.60 -20.12
C ASN A 249 -10.44 -13.96 -19.04
N VAL A 250 -9.74 -12.87 -19.34
CA VAL A 250 -8.88 -12.16 -18.36
C VAL A 250 -9.76 -11.43 -17.34
N LEU A 251 -10.84 -10.80 -17.78
CA LEU A 251 -11.81 -10.15 -16.88
C LEU A 251 -12.54 -11.17 -16.01
N ASN A 252 -12.91 -12.33 -16.55
CA ASN A 252 -13.50 -13.42 -15.76
C ASN A 252 -12.53 -13.94 -14.68
N VAL A 253 -11.23 -13.98 -14.98
CA VAL A 253 -10.19 -14.32 -13.98
C VAL A 253 -10.12 -13.25 -12.90
N ALA A 254 -10.20 -11.97 -13.26
CA ALA A 254 -10.24 -10.86 -12.30
C ALA A 254 -11.44 -10.99 -11.35
N GLU A 255 -12.64 -11.20 -11.88
CA GLU A 255 -13.86 -11.43 -11.08
C GLU A 255 -13.73 -12.65 -10.16
N MET A 256 -13.18 -13.76 -10.66
CA MET A 256 -12.93 -14.95 -9.84
C MET A 256 -12.03 -14.63 -8.64
N TYR A 257 -10.95 -13.87 -8.84
CA TYR A 257 -10.08 -13.48 -7.74
C TYR A 257 -10.74 -12.49 -6.80
N MET A 258 -11.57 -11.57 -7.29
CA MET A 258 -12.34 -10.66 -6.42
C MET A 258 -13.29 -11.46 -5.51
N ARG A 259 -14.02 -12.42 -6.05
CA ARG A 259 -14.88 -13.33 -5.26
C ARG A 259 -14.08 -14.14 -4.23
N LYS A 260 -12.89 -14.63 -4.62
CA LYS A 260 -11.99 -15.32 -3.68
C LYS A 260 -11.49 -14.39 -2.56
N ALA A 261 -11.21 -13.12 -2.86
CA ALA A 261 -10.83 -12.11 -1.89
C ALA A 261 -11.92 -11.91 -0.84
N ASP A 262 -13.16 -11.72 -1.27
CA ASP A 262 -14.31 -11.56 -0.38
C ASP A 262 -14.59 -12.80 0.46
N LEU A 263 -14.56 -13.98 -0.14
CA LEU A 263 -14.76 -15.24 0.59
C LEU A 263 -13.66 -15.47 1.63
N ALA A 264 -12.41 -15.21 1.29
CA ALA A 264 -11.29 -15.31 2.22
C ALA A 264 -11.41 -14.27 3.35
N ALA A 265 -11.78 -13.04 3.02
CA ALA A 265 -12.02 -11.98 3.99
C ALA A 265 -13.13 -12.35 4.96
N ASN A 266 -14.26 -12.83 4.48
CA ASN A 266 -15.40 -13.20 5.32
C ASN A 266 -15.08 -14.38 6.28
N LYS A 267 -14.17 -15.26 5.89
CA LYS A 267 -13.73 -16.39 6.76
C LYS A 267 -12.90 -15.94 7.95
N ILE A 268 -12.11 -14.88 7.80
CA ILE A 268 -11.13 -14.42 8.80
C ILE A 268 -11.48 -13.06 9.39
N CYS A 269 -12.59 -12.43 8.93
CA CYS A 269 -13.07 -11.16 9.46
C CYS A 269 -13.28 -11.30 10.97
N PRO A 270 -12.61 -10.52 11.81
CA PRO A 270 -12.82 -10.56 13.22
C PRO A 270 -14.25 -10.10 13.54
N LYS A 271 -14.89 -10.80 14.47
CA LYS A 271 -16.22 -10.39 14.94
C LYS A 271 -16.08 -9.10 15.74
N LEU A 272 -16.84 -8.08 15.35
CA LEU A 272 -16.94 -6.86 16.14
C LEU A 272 -17.46 -7.18 17.54
N PRO A 273 -16.89 -6.60 18.60
CA PRO A 273 -17.45 -6.70 19.94
C PRO A 273 -18.91 -6.23 19.93
N PRO A 274 -19.83 -6.88 20.68
CA PRO A 274 -21.26 -6.53 20.70
C PRO A 274 -21.55 -5.06 21.00
N MET A 275 -20.72 -4.42 21.83
CA MET A 275 -20.82 -2.99 22.13
C MET A 275 -20.58 -2.08 20.92
N MET A 276 -19.72 -2.50 19.98
CA MET A 276 -19.45 -1.75 18.76
C MET A 276 -20.65 -1.78 17.81
N ILE A 277 -21.32 -2.91 17.68
CA ILE A 277 -22.50 -3.05 16.81
C ILE A 277 -23.60 -2.10 17.31
N LYS A 278 -23.78 -1.98 18.61
CA LYS A 278 -24.78 -1.08 19.19
C LYS A 278 -24.44 0.40 18.95
N GLN A 279 -23.18 0.80 19.09
CA GLN A 279 -22.77 2.21 18.87
C GLN A 279 -22.76 2.60 17.38
N MET A 280 -22.43 1.67 16.47
CA MET A 280 -22.56 1.91 15.04
C MET A 280 -24.02 2.05 14.60
N SER A 281 -24.94 1.29 15.20
CA SER A 281 -26.38 1.40 14.91
C SER A 281 -27.00 2.70 15.47
N GLU A 282 -26.48 3.22 16.58
CA GLU A 282 -26.92 4.48 17.18
C GLU A 282 -26.34 5.73 16.47
N GLY A 283 -25.22 5.57 15.73
CA GLY A 283 -24.59 6.66 14.94
C GLY A 283 -25.14 6.87 13.54
N ILE A 284 -26.03 5.99 13.06
CA ILE A 284 -26.65 6.06 11.72
C ILE A 284 -28.00 6.80 11.73
N ASN A 285 -28.53 7.15 12.90
CA ASN A 285 -29.74 7.97 13.00
C ASN A 285 -29.32 9.46 13.10
N ILE A 286 -28.95 10.05 11.98
CA ILE A 286 -29.00 11.51 11.72
C ILE A 286 -29.60 11.70 10.32
#